data_218454d9efd41f7e14be05c57a84444e
#
_entry.id   218454d9efd41f7e14be05c57a84444e
#
_cell.length_a   1.000
_cell.length_b   1.000
_cell.length_c   1.000
_cell.angle_alpha   90.00
_cell.angle_beta   90.00
_cell.angle_gamma   90.00
#
_symmetry.space_group_name_H-M   'P 1'
#
loop_
_entity.id
_entity.type
_entity.pdbx_description
1 polymer ?
#
loop_
_entity_poly.entity_id
_entity_poly.type
_entity_poly.pdbx_seq_one_letter_code
_entity_poly.pdbx_strand_id
1 'polypeptide(L)'
;MINMNDIKDKLKLNSLFLPFYLAVFLLLASCARMGQPDGGWFDETPPKVVGASPADGAVNVKEKKIDIYFDEFIKVDNPTEKVVVSPPQLEVPEIKGAGKRIHISLVDSLKPNTTYTIDFSDAISDNNEGNPMGNYTYSFSTGTVIDTMEVAGYVLEAENLEPIKGILVGLYDDQADSAFKTKPMLRVSRTDSRGRFVIKGVAPGSYRI
;
A
#
# COMPACT_ATOMS: atom_id res chain seq x y z
N MET A 1 -39.79 77.81 -15.59
CA MET A 1 -38.58 78.36 -14.92
C MET A 1 -38.06 77.32 -14.00
N ILE A 2 -36.93 76.70 -14.29
CA ILE A 2 -36.29 75.69 -13.44
C ILE A 2 -35.55 76.40 -12.29
N ASN A 3 -35.94 76.11 -11.06
CA ASN A 3 -35.44 76.83 -9.91
C ASN A 3 -33.93 76.39 -9.66
N MET A 4 -33.06 77.38 -9.80
CA MET A 4 -31.57 77.16 -9.68
C MET A 4 -31.11 76.67 -8.33
N ASN A 5 -31.96 76.85 -7.30
CA ASN A 5 -31.68 76.30 -5.94
C ASN A 5 -31.93 74.80 -5.86
N ASP A 6 -32.87 74.26 -6.57
CA ASP A 6 -33.19 72.83 -6.60
C ASP A 6 -32.10 72.02 -7.29
N ILE A 7 -31.38 72.62 -8.26
CA ILE A 7 -30.23 72.03 -8.96
C ILE A 7 -29.03 72.01 -8.03
N LYS A 8 -28.81 73.05 -7.25
CA LYS A 8 -27.67 73.13 -6.29
C LYS A 8 -27.82 72.13 -5.14
N ASP A 9 -29.05 71.90 -4.65
CA ASP A 9 -29.29 70.93 -3.58
C ASP A 9 -29.15 69.49 -4.06
N LYS A 10 -29.60 69.18 -5.26
CA LYS A 10 -29.34 67.87 -5.90
C LYS A 10 -27.88 67.62 -6.19
N LEU A 11 -27.13 68.61 -6.59
CA LEU A 11 -25.68 68.52 -6.80
C LEU A 11 -24.91 68.32 -5.49
N LYS A 12 -25.30 68.99 -4.38
CA LYS A 12 -24.75 68.80 -3.06
C LYS A 12 -25.05 67.37 -2.52
N LEU A 13 -26.27 66.91 -2.71
CA LEU A 13 -26.66 65.60 -2.26
C LEU A 13 -25.87 64.49 -3.02
N ASN A 14 -25.75 64.63 -4.35
CA ASN A 14 -24.94 63.69 -5.15
C ASN A 14 -23.44 63.72 -4.78
N SER A 15 -22.91 64.93 -4.46
CA SER A 15 -21.51 65.06 -4.01
C SER A 15 -21.24 64.38 -2.66
N LEU A 16 -22.25 64.35 -1.77
CA LEU A 16 -22.15 63.69 -0.46
C LEU A 16 -22.13 62.16 -0.59
N PHE A 17 -22.83 61.60 -1.59
CA PHE A 17 -22.87 60.14 -1.83
C PHE A 17 -21.73 59.64 -2.71
N LEU A 18 -21.04 60.54 -3.43
CA LEU A 18 -19.92 60.16 -4.30
C LEU A 18 -18.82 59.34 -3.58
N PRO A 19 -18.35 59.74 -2.37
CA PRO A 19 -17.37 58.93 -1.65
C PRO A 19 -17.91 57.56 -1.19
N PHE A 20 -19.22 57.50 -0.91
CA PHE A 20 -19.86 56.23 -0.57
C PHE A 20 -19.87 55.24 -1.76
N TYR A 21 -20.28 55.74 -2.95
CA TYR A 21 -20.23 54.90 -4.17
C TYR A 21 -18.83 54.53 -4.56
N LEU A 22 -17.83 55.38 -4.33
CA LEU A 22 -16.45 55.10 -4.58
C LEU A 22 -15.90 54.01 -3.61
N ALA A 23 -16.32 54.09 -2.35
CA ALA A 23 -15.95 53.08 -1.34
C ALA A 23 -16.56 51.69 -1.63
N VAL A 24 -17.87 51.67 -2.06
CA VAL A 24 -18.53 50.44 -2.47
C VAL A 24 -17.86 49.83 -3.73
N PHE A 25 -17.50 50.68 -4.70
CA PHE A 25 -16.80 50.22 -5.90
C PHE A 25 -15.41 49.65 -5.60
N LEU A 26 -14.66 50.25 -4.68
CA LEU A 26 -13.37 49.72 -4.21
C LEU A 26 -13.50 48.40 -3.45
N LEU A 27 -14.57 48.20 -2.70
CA LEU A 27 -14.86 46.93 -2.03
C LEU A 27 -15.21 45.82 -3.01
N LEU A 28 -15.90 46.13 -4.12
CA LEU A 28 -16.23 45.18 -5.18
C LEU A 28 -15.03 44.83 -6.08
N ALA A 29 -13.97 45.67 -6.13
CA ALA A 29 -12.73 45.41 -6.86
C ALA A 29 -11.71 44.56 -6.09
N SER A 30 -12.04 44.17 -4.86
CA SER A 30 -11.20 43.22 -4.08
C SER A 30 -11.37 41.81 -4.66
N CYS A 31 -10.77 41.57 -5.83
CA CYS A 31 -10.54 40.23 -6.31
C CYS A 31 -9.56 39.54 -5.35
N ALA A 32 -10.09 38.75 -4.44
CA ALA A 32 -9.29 37.74 -3.76
C ALA A 32 -8.71 36.83 -4.85
N ARG A 33 -7.43 36.98 -5.21
CA ARG A 33 -6.70 35.93 -5.90
C ARG A 33 -6.69 34.75 -4.94
N MET A 34 -7.47 33.73 -5.23
CA MET A 34 -7.19 32.40 -4.71
C MET A 34 -5.80 32.04 -5.25
N GLY A 35 -4.79 32.16 -4.40
CA GLY A 35 -3.49 31.56 -4.68
C GLY A 35 -3.77 30.08 -4.84
N GLN A 36 -3.67 29.56 -6.05
CA GLN A 36 -3.44 28.13 -6.20
C GLN A 36 -2.15 27.89 -5.43
N PRO A 37 -2.13 27.00 -4.43
CA PRO A 37 -0.87 26.55 -3.88
C PRO A 37 -0.09 25.99 -5.06
N ASP A 38 1.04 26.61 -5.38
CA ASP A 38 2.02 26.03 -6.29
C ASP A 38 2.39 24.72 -5.61
N GLY A 39 1.88 23.59 -6.15
CA GLY A 39 2.19 22.25 -5.65
C GLY A 39 3.70 22.16 -5.55
N GLY A 40 4.20 21.63 -4.44
CA GLY A 40 5.62 21.33 -4.29
C GLY A 40 6.12 20.49 -5.46
N TRP A 41 7.43 20.26 -5.53
CA TRP A 41 8.02 19.33 -6.49
C TRP A 41 7.30 17.97 -6.35
N PHE A 42 6.94 17.39 -7.49
CA PHE A 42 6.34 16.06 -7.53
C PHE A 42 7.33 15.06 -6.91
N ASP A 43 6.90 14.33 -5.87
CA ASP A 43 7.74 13.32 -5.25
C ASP A 43 7.68 12.03 -6.07
N GLU A 44 8.84 11.58 -6.55
CA GLU A 44 9.02 10.31 -7.27
C GLU A 44 9.64 9.22 -6.38
N THR A 45 9.83 9.52 -5.10
CA THR A 45 10.50 8.59 -4.17
C THR A 45 9.49 7.56 -3.67
N PRO A 46 9.75 6.25 -3.79
CA PRO A 46 8.91 5.22 -3.19
C PRO A 46 9.01 5.21 -1.67
N PRO A 47 7.95 4.78 -0.95
CA PRO A 47 7.97 4.63 0.50
C PRO A 47 9.01 3.60 0.94
N LYS A 48 9.61 3.84 2.11
CA LYS A 48 10.63 2.98 2.72
C LYS A 48 10.18 2.50 4.08
N VAL A 49 10.47 1.22 4.37
CA VAL A 49 10.27 0.67 5.71
C VAL A 49 11.30 1.27 6.66
N VAL A 50 10.83 1.83 7.78
CA VAL A 50 11.67 2.38 8.86
C VAL A 50 11.73 1.46 10.07
N GLY A 51 10.86 0.45 10.15
CA GLY A 51 10.85 -0.54 11.21
C GLY A 51 9.65 -1.46 11.17
N ALA A 52 9.64 -2.48 12.03
CA ALA A 52 8.50 -3.37 12.21
C ALA A 52 8.44 -3.87 13.66
N SER A 53 7.27 -4.29 14.09
CA SER A 53 7.05 -4.94 15.39
C SER A 53 6.13 -6.16 15.21
N PRO A 54 6.64 -7.40 15.42
CA PRO A 54 8.04 -7.76 15.67
C PRO A 54 9.00 -7.27 14.57
N ALA A 55 10.30 -7.16 14.86
CA ALA A 55 11.27 -6.76 13.84
C ALA A 55 11.29 -7.74 12.66
N ASP A 56 11.62 -7.24 11.46
CA ASP A 56 11.86 -8.14 10.31
C ASP A 56 13.03 -9.08 10.62
N GLY A 57 12.86 -10.37 10.34
CA GLY A 57 13.81 -11.41 10.72
C GLY A 57 13.76 -11.82 12.20
N ALA A 58 12.78 -11.39 12.99
CA ALA A 58 12.65 -11.77 14.39
C ALA A 58 12.42 -13.28 14.56
N VAL A 59 12.99 -13.84 15.63
CA VAL A 59 12.84 -15.25 16.01
C VAL A 59 12.09 -15.40 17.33
N ASN A 60 11.57 -16.61 17.62
CA ASN A 60 10.78 -16.93 18.82
C ASN A 60 9.51 -16.04 18.95
N VAL A 61 8.98 -15.59 17.83
CA VAL A 61 7.77 -14.75 17.78
C VAL A 61 6.54 -15.57 18.15
N LYS A 62 5.71 -15.03 19.03
CA LYS A 62 4.44 -15.63 19.47
C LYS A 62 3.24 -14.76 19.10
N GLU A 63 3.51 -13.53 18.78
CA GLU A 63 2.51 -12.53 18.42
C GLU A 63 1.94 -12.81 17.03
N LYS A 64 0.62 -12.72 16.91
CA LYS A 64 -0.10 -12.80 15.63
C LYS A 64 -0.34 -11.44 14.98
N LYS A 65 -0.03 -10.38 15.70
CA LYS A 65 -0.16 -9.00 15.24
C LYS A 65 1.20 -8.45 14.86
N ILE A 66 1.26 -7.86 13.69
CA ILE A 66 2.48 -7.31 13.11
C ILE A 66 2.18 -5.90 12.64
N ASP A 67 3.05 -4.97 12.98
CA ASP A 67 3.01 -3.60 12.49
C ASP A 67 4.28 -3.29 11.70
N ILE A 68 4.14 -2.78 10.49
CA ILE A 68 5.26 -2.35 9.64
C ILE A 68 5.14 -0.84 9.46
N TYR A 69 6.21 -0.10 9.73
CA TYR A 69 6.25 1.36 9.75
C TYR A 69 7.03 1.91 8.56
N PHE A 70 6.54 3.02 8.00
CA PHE A 70 7.09 3.67 6.82
C PHE A 70 7.47 5.12 7.12
N ASP A 71 8.37 5.67 6.30
CA ASP A 71 8.81 7.07 6.37
C ASP A 71 7.70 8.05 5.93
N GLU A 72 6.74 7.58 5.12
CA GLU A 72 5.63 8.38 4.59
C GLU A 72 4.26 7.68 4.68
N PHE A 73 3.20 8.38 4.26
CA PHE A 73 1.85 7.84 4.19
C PHE A 73 1.72 6.83 3.06
N ILE A 74 1.21 5.64 3.38
CA ILE A 74 1.08 4.54 2.42
C ILE A 74 -0.36 4.09 2.24
N LYS A 75 -0.61 3.41 1.13
CA LYS A 75 -1.80 2.60 0.88
C LYS A 75 -1.41 1.17 0.52
N VAL A 76 -2.30 0.23 0.77
CA VAL A 76 -2.16 -1.17 0.36
C VAL A 76 -3.31 -1.50 -0.58
N ASP A 77 -2.98 -1.75 -1.84
CA ASP A 77 -3.97 -2.04 -2.88
C ASP A 77 -4.31 -3.53 -2.89
N ASN A 78 -5.61 -3.85 -2.82
CA ASN A 78 -6.16 -5.21 -2.91
C ASN A 78 -5.37 -6.26 -2.10
N PRO A 79 -5.20 -6.08 -0.77
CA PRO A 79 -4.34 -6.94 0.02
C PRO A 79 -4.74 -8.41 -0.03
N THR A 80 -6.03 -8.73 -0.16
CA THR A 80 -6.54 -10.11 -0.26
C THR A 80 -6.05 -10.83 -1.52
N GLU A 81 -5.85 -10.10 -2.61
CA GLU A 81 -5.41 -10.66 -3.88
C GLU A 81 -3.89 -10.62 -4.07
N LYS A 82 -3.26 -9.53 -3.61
CA LYS A 82 -1.85 -9.27 -3.88
C LYS A 82 -0.91 -9.76 -2.79
N VAL A 83 -1.35 -9.74 -1.52
CA VAL A 83 -0.50 -10.15 -0.40
C VAL A 83 -0.60 -11.64 -0.16
N VAL A 84 0.55 -12.30 -0.08
CA VAL A 84 0.63 -13.74 0.14
C VAL A 84 1.29 -14.01 1.48
N VAL A 85 0.57 -14.67 2.39
CA VAL A 85 1.12 -15.18 3.66
C VAL A 85 1.52 -16.64 3.49
N SER A 86 2.75 -16.97 3.85
CA SER A 86 3.31 -18.32 3.76
C SER A 86 3.97 -18.74 5.09
N PRO A 87 3.58 -19.86 5.70
CA PRO A 87 2.58 -20.86 5.25
C PRO A 87 1.19 -20.26 5.04
N PRO A 88 0.41 -20.85 4.11
CA PRO A 88 -0.94 -20.35 3.85
C PRO A 88 -1.82 -20.48 5.09
N GLN A 89 -2.69 -19.48 5.28
CA GLN A 89 -3.65 -19.43 6.38
C GLN A 89 -4.97 -20.04 5.93
N LEU A 90 -5.71 -20.66 6.86
CA LEU A 90 -7.08 -21.14 6.62
C LEU A 90 -8.06 -19.96 6.64
N GLU A 91 -7.87 -19.07 7.62
CA GLU A 91 -8.63 -17.83 7.72
C GLU A 91 -7.89 -16.67 7.05
N VAL A 92 -8.63 -15.83 6.34
CA VAL A 92 -8.04 -14.69 5.65
C VAL A 92 -7.43 -13.70 6.66
N PRO A 93 -6.13 -13.40 6.59
CA PRO A 93 -5.50 -12.42 7.48
C PRO A 93 -6.08 -11.03 7.27
N GLU A 94 -6.22 -10.27 8.34
CA GLU A 94 -6.56 -8.86 8.25
C GLU A 94 -5.30 -8.04 7.97
N ILE A 95 -5.28 -7.34 6.83
CA ILE A 95 -4.16 -6.48 6.40
C ILE A 95 -4.69 -5.10 6.06
N LYS A 96 -4.26 -4.08 6.82
CA LYS A 96 -4.74 -2.70 6.68
C LYS A 96 -3.60 -1.71 6.64
N GLY A 97 -3.58 -0.87 5.62
CA GLY A 97 -2.77 0.35 5.57
C GLY A 97 -3.48 1.49 6.30
N ALA A 98 -2.80 2.15 7.22
CA ALA A 98 -3.33 3.30 7.96
C ALA A 98 -2.21 4.31 8.26
N GLY A 99 -2.24 5.45 7.59
CA GLY A 99 -1.21 6.48 7.74
C GLY A 99 0.15 5.98 7.27
N LYS A 100 1.13 5.98 8.15
CA LYS A 100 2.51 5.51 7.90
C LYS A 100 2.73 4.07 8.38
N ARG A 101 1.69 3.23 8.44
CA ARG A 101 1.77 1.89 9.01
C ARG A 101 0.89 0.89 8.26
N ILE A 102 1.38 -0.34 8.12
CA ILE A 102 0.57 -1.51 7.80
C ILE A 102 0.37 -2.31 9.08
N HIS A 103 -0.88 -2.57 9.41
CA HIS A 103 -1.27 -3.49 10.48
C HIS A 103 -1.70 -4.82 9.87
N ILE A 104 -1.13 -5.93 10.40
CA ILE A 104 -1.44 -7.29 9.98
C ILE A 104 -1.88 -8.08 11.20
N SER A 105 -3.00 -8.78 11.10
CA SER A 105 -3.48 -9.70 12.11
C SER A 105 -3.69 -11.08 11.50
N LEU A 106 -2.83 -12.03 11.88
CA LEU A 106 -2.98 -13.44 11.52
C LEU A 106 -4.06 -14.06 12.41
N VAL A 107 -5.03 -14.73 11.80
CA VAL A 107 -6.17 -15.33 12.54
C VAL A 107 -5.79 -16.70 13.07
N ASP A 108 -5.17 -17.52 12.21
CA ASP A 108 -4.78 -18.88 12.56
C ASP A 108 -3.76 -18.94 13.71
N SER A 109 -3.71 -20.06 14.39
CA SER A 109 -2.63 -20.34 15.35
C SER A 109 -1.30 -20.51 14.62
N LEU A 110 -0.25 -19.86 15.12
CA LEU A 110 1.06 -19.99 14.55
C LEU A 110 1.60 -21.41 14.73
N LYS A 111 2.13 -21.99 13.65
CA LYS A 111 2.82 -23.30 13.71
C LYS A 111 4.14 -23.16 14.44
N PRO A 112 4.51 -24.09 15.30
CA PRO A 112 5.78 -24.05 16.01
C PRO A 112 6.99 -24.23 15.05
N ASN A 113 8.13 -23.69 15.41
CA ASN A 113 9.41 -23.80 14.66
C ASN A 113 9.24 -23.54 13.15
N THR A 114 8.50 -22.49 12.81
CA THR A 114 8.12 -22.21 11.43
C THR A 114 8.48 -20.77 11.07
N THR A 115 9.16 -20.60 9.95
CA THR A 115 9.40 -19.29 9.33
C THR A 115 8.14 -18.86 8.58
N TYR A 116 7.65 -17.67 8.88
CA TYR A 116 6.55 -17.02 8.17
C TYR A 116 7.09 -15.94 7.25
N THR A 117 6.52 -15.85 6.06
CA THR A 117 6.80 -14.76 5.11
C THR A 117 5.49 -14.11 4.69
N ILE A 118 5.48 -12.80 4.59
CA ILE A 118 4.37 -11.99 4.10
C ILE A 118 4.90 -11.22 2.91
N ASP A 119 4.52 -11.66 1.73
CA ASP A 119 4.95 -11.05 0.47
C ASP A 119 3.87 -10.08 -0.01
N PHE A 120 4.23 -8.81 -0.07
CA PHE A 120 3.34 -7.73 -0.50
C PHE A 120 3.36 -7.53 -2.03
N SER A 121 4.31 -8.16 -2.74
CA SER A 121 4.45 -7.97 -4.18
C SER A 121 4.47 -6.47 -4.55
N ASP A 122 3.54 -6.02 -5.39
CA ASP A 122 3.35 -4.62 -5.81
C ASP A 122 2.19 -3.92 -5.09
N ALA A 123 1.76 -4.42 -3.93
CA ALA A 123 0.59 -3.89 -3.23
C ALA A 123 0.82 -2.55 -2.53
N ILE A 124 2.08 -2.23 -2.17
CA ILE A 124 2.40 -1.04 -1.37
C ILE A 124 2.80 0.11 -2.29
N SER A 125 2.17 1.26 -2.11
CA SER A 125 2.56 2.52 -2.74
C SER A 125 2.36 3.68 -1.76
N ASP A 126 2.98 4.83 -2.05
CA ASP A 126 2.65 6.04 -1.31
C ASP A 126 1.19 6.46 -1.58
N ASN A 127 0.63 7.22 -0.64
CA ASN A 127 -0.77 7.61 -0.69
C ASN A 127 -1.03 8.85 -1.55
N ASN A 128 -0.03 9.68 -1.80
CA ASN A 128 -0.18 10.97 -2.46
C ASN A 128 0.01 10.86 -3.98
N GLU A 129 1.19 10.45 -4.40
CA GLU A 129 1.60 10.36 -5.81
C GLU A 129 1.36 8.97 -6.40
N GLY A 130 1.30 7.92 -5.55
CA GLY A 130 1.08 6.55 -5.97
C GLY A 130 2.35 5.81 -6.39
N ASN A 131 3.54 6.30 -5.99
CA ASN A 131 4.82 5.67 -6.30
C ASN A 131 4.88 4.26 -5.69
N PRO A 132 5.06 3.20 -6.49
CA PRO A 132 5.08 1.84 -5.97
C PRO A 132 6.39 1.56 -5.22
N MET A 133 6.30 0.95 -4.04
CA MET A 133 7.46 0.49 -3.29
C MET A 133 8.24 -0.62 -4.03
N GLY A 134 7.56 -1.37 -4.88
CA GLY A 134 8.10 -2.59 -5.48
C GLY A 134 7.92 -3.81 -4.57
N ASN A 135 8.64 -4.88 -4.89
CA ASN A 135 8.50 -6.13 -4.17
C ASN A 135 9.08 -6.03 -2.75
N TYR A 136 8.22 -6.15 -1.75
CA TYR A 136 8.61 -6.19 -0.35
C TYR A 136 8.10 -7.47 0.30
N THR A 137 8.97 -8.15 1.08
CA THR A 137 8.62 -9.33 1.86
C THR A 137 9.10 -9.13 3.29
N TYR A 138 8.18 -9.24 4.24
CA TYR A 138 8.46 -9.27 5.67
C TYR A 138 8.52 -10.73 6.12
N SER A 139 9.43 -11.06 7.06
CA SER A 139 9.61 -12.42 7.58
C SER A 139 9.82 -12.45 9.09
N PHE A 140 9.40 -13.54 9.72
CA PHE A 140 9.69 -13.87 11.12
C PHE A 140 9.64 -15.37 11.35
N SER A 141 10.16 -15.85 12.47
CA SER A 141 10.07 -17.27 12.86
C SER A 141 9.50 -17.45 14.26
N THR A 142 8.66 -18.45 14.42
CA THR A 142 8.19 -18.93 15.73
C THR A 142 9.22 -19.80 16.43
N GLY A 143 10.26 -20.27 15.71
CA GLY A 143 11.41 -20.99 16.22
C GLY A 143 12.61 -20.10 16.48
N THR A 144 13.75 -20.71 16.73
CA THR A 144 15.01 -20.03 17.04
C THR A 144 15.81 -19.65 15.79
N VAL A 145 15.37 -20.07 14.61
CA VAL A 145 16.07 -19.87 13.33
C VAL A 145 15.08 -19.36 12.28
N ILE A 146 15.57 -18.50 11.39
CA ILE A 146 14.90 -18.12 10.15
C ILE A 146 15.42 -19.02 9.03
N ASP A 147 14.51 -19.67 8.31
CA ASP A 147 14.85 -20.39 7.08
C ASP A 147 15.06 -19.37 5.95
N THR A 148 16.17 -19.46 5.26
CA THR A 148 16.59 -18.47 4.25
C THR A 148 16.64 -19.01 2.82
N MET A 149 16.42 -20.31 2.63
CA MET A 149 16.39 -20.88 1.29
C MET A 149 15.14 -20.46 0.55
N GLU A 150 15.24 -20.43 -0.78
CA GLU A 150 14.13 -20.10 -1.66
C GLU A 150 14.05 -21.07 -2.84
N VAL A 151 12.82 -21.21 -3.35
CA VAL A 151 12.53 -21.92 -4.59
C VAL A 151 11.90 -20.92 -5.56
N ALA A 152 12.51 -20.76 -6.73
CA ALA A 152 12.05 -19.82 -7.74
C ALA A 152 11.88 -20.50 -9.11
N GLY A 153 10.94 -19.97 -9.89
CA GLY A 153 10.67 -20.48 -11.23
C GLY A 153 9.74 -19.56 -12.03
N TYR A 154 9.28 -20.06 -13.16
CA TYR A 154 8.36 -19.37 -14.05
C TYR A 154 7.19 -20.27 -14.39
N VAL A 155 6.00 -19.66 -14.50
CA VAL A 155 4.79 -20.30 -15.03
C VAL A 155 4.48 -19.61 -16.35
N LEU A 156 4.53 -20.41 -17.43
CA LEU A 156 4.33 -19.95 -18.79
C LEU A 156 3.17 -20.74 -19.42
N GLU A 157 2.45 -20.11 -20.33
CA GLU A 157 1.46 -20.78 -21.14
C GLU A 157 2.12 -21.83 -22.02
N ALA A 158 1.60 -23.04 -22.03
CA ALA A 158 2.22 -24.14 -22.74
C ALA A 158 2.21 -23.98 -24.27
N GLU A 159 1.24 -23.24 -24.82
CA GLU A 159 1.04 -23.07 -26.24
C GLU A 159 2.00 -22.04 -26.87
N ASN A 160 2.25 -20.92 -26.17
CA ASN A 160 2.96 -19.77 -26.73
C ASN A 160 4.12 -19.26 -25.86
N LEU A 161 4.34 -19.88 -24.68
CA LEU A 161 5.35 -19.49 -23.67
C LEU A 161 5.15 -18.08 -23.09
N GLU A 162 3.94 -17.53 -23.18
CA GLU A 162 3.65 -16.26 -22.54
C GLU A 162 3.59 -16.39 -21.02
N PRO A 163 4.05 -15.39 -20.26
CA PRO A 163 4.03 -15.43 -18.81
C PRO A 163 2.61 -15.35 -18.26
N ILE A 164 2.29 -16.22 -17.28
CA ILE A 164 0.99 -16.23 -16.63
C ILE A 164 1.10 -15.57 -15.25
N LYS A 165 0.44 -14.43 -15.08
CA LYS A 165 0.35 -13.71 -13.82
C LYS A 165 -0.71 -14.30 -12.90
N GLY A 166 -0.47 -14.24 -11.58
CA GLY A 166 -1.48 -14.51 -10.55
C GLY A 166 -1.68 -15.97 -10.20
N ILE A 167 -0.89 -16.89 -10.77
CA ILE A 167 -0.94 -18.32 -10.44
C ILE A 167 -0.37 -18.54 -9.04
N LEU A 168 -1.13 -19.25 -8.21
CA LEU A 168 -0.66 -19.68 -6.90
C LEU A 168 0.17 -20.96 -7.06
N VAL A 169 1.44 -20.90 -6.63
CA VAL A 169 2.39 -22.01 -6.68
C VAL A 169 2.63 -22.50 -5.26
N GLY A 170 2.36 -23.79 -5.03
CA GLY A 170 2.46 -24.44 -3.72
C GLY A 170 3.64 -25.38 -3.61
N LEU A 171 4.29 -25.39 -2.44
CA LEU A 171 5.34 -26.33 -2.08
C LEU A 171 4.81 -27.35 -1.08
N TYR A 172 5.09 -28.63 -1.30
CA TYR A 172 4.64 -29.74 -0.46
C TYR A 172 5.86 -30.51 0.07
N ASP A 173 5.79 -30.98 1.32
CA ASP A 173 6.78 -31.85 1.95
C ASP A 173 6.54 -33.33 1.68
N ASP A 174 5.39 -33.69 1.13
CA ASP A 174 5.05 -35.05 0.71
C ASP A 174 5.51 -35.31 -0.72
N GLN A 175 6.25 -36.40 -0.92
CA GLN A 175 6.80 -36.78 -2.22
C GLN A 175 5.82 -37.55 -3.12
N ALA A 176 4.62 -37.86 -2.64
CA ALA A 176 3.61 -38.57 -3.44
C ALA A 176 3.07 -37.69 -4.58
N ASP A 177 2.84 -38.28 -5.76
CA ASP A 177 2.25 -37.58 -6.90
C ASP A 177 0.86 -37.02 -6.61
N SER A 178 0.18 -37.56 -5.60
CA SER A 178 -1.14 -37.11 -5.16
C SER A 178 -1.10 -36.06 -4.05
N ALA A 179 0.08 -35.59 -3.61
CA ALA A 179 0.24 -34.67 -2.50
C ALA A 179 -0.66 -33.43 -2.65
N PHE A 180 -0.69 -32.84 -3.85
CA PHE A 180 -1.51 -31.66 -4.15
C PHE A 180 -3.03 -31.86 -3.97
N LYS A 181 -3.51 -33.11 -3.96
CA LYS A 181 -4.93 -33.45 -3.74
C LYS A 181 -5.28 -33.70 -2.28
N THR A 182 -4.30 -34.12 -1.48
CA THR A 182 -4.54 -34.70 -0.16
C THR A 182 -3.86 -33.96 0.99
N LYS A 183 -2.89 -33.10 0.68
CA LYS A 183 -2.11 -32.38 1.69
C LYS A 183 -2.26 -30.87 1.55
N PRO A 184 -2.23 -30.14 2.65
CA PRO A 184 -2.12 -28.69 2.58
C PRO A 184 -0.76 -28.27 2.01
N MET A 185 -0.71 -27.15 1.34
CA MET A 185 0.56 -26.54 0.93
C MET A 185 1.37 -26.16 2.17
N LEU A 186 2.65 -26.53 2.17
CA LEU A 186 3.60 -26.13 3.19
C LEU A 186 3.97 -24.66 3.04
N ARG A 187 4.22 -24.24 1.81
CA ARG A 187 4.59 -22.89 1.41
C ARG A 187 3.85 -22.50 0.15
N VAL A 188 3.75 -21.21 -0.07
CA VAL A 188 3.02 -20.68 -1.23
C VAL A 188 3.64 -19.36 -1.69
N SER A 189 3.58 -19.12 -3.00
CA SER A 189 3.87 -17.84 -3.64
C SER A 189 2.94 -17.62 -4.81
N ARG A 190 2.90 -16.43 -5.36
CA ARG A 190 2.09 -16.06 -6.53
C ARG A 190 2.98 -15.55 -7.64
N THR A 191 2.65 -15.87 -8.89
CA THR A 191 3.40 -15.39 -10.06
C THR A 191 3.16 -13.90 -10.31
N ASP A 192 4.24 -13.18 -10.60
CA ASP A 192 4.22 -11.77 -10.99
C ASP A 192 3.80 -11.58 -12.47
N SER A 193 3.86 -10.34 -12.97
CA SER A 193 3.53 -10.00 -14.35
C SER A 193 4.44 -10.67 -15.41
N ARG A 194 5.59 -11.18 -15.00
CA ARG A 194 6.54 -11.92 -15.84
C ARG A 194 6.41 -13.44 -15.66
N GLY A 195 5.34 -13.90 -14.98
CA GLY A 195 5.14 -15.31 -14.67
C GLY A 195 6.10 -15.87 -13.63
N ARG A 196 6.96 -15.04 -13.01
CA ARG A 196 7.96 -15.47 -12.04
C ARG A 196 7.32 -15.61 -10.65
N PHE A 197 7.65 -16.71 -9.95
CA PHE A 197 7.36 -16.89 -8.52
C PHE A 197 8.66 -17.09 -7.72
N VAL A 198 8.61 -16.74 -6.44
CA VAL A 198 9.67 -17.00 -5.47
C VAL A 198 9.03 -17.42 -4.15
N ILE A 199 9.22 -18.66 -3.76
CA ILE A 199 8.80 -19.19 -2.46
C ILE A 199 9.97 -19.04 -1.51
N LYS A 200 9.84 -18.16 -0.52
CA LYS A 200 10.87 -17.85 0.48
C LYS A 200 10.62 -18.58 1.81
N GLY A 201 11.63 -18.56 2.69
CA GLY A 201 11.52 -19.13 4.02
C GLY A 201 11.45 -20.66 4.02
N VAL A 202 12.15 -21.28 3.08
CA VAL A 202 12.16 -22.74 2.91
C VAL A 202 13.29 -23.34 3.75
N ALA A 203 12.97 -24.34 4.59
CA ALA A 203 13.96 -25.13 5.31
C ALA A 203 14.71 -26.07 4.34
N PRO A 204 15.93 -26.55 4.70
CA PRO A 204 16.58 -27.61 3.94
C PRO A 204 15.72 -28.86 3.87
N GLY A 205 15.55 -29.43 2.67
CA GLY A 205 14.70 -30.60 2.49
C GLY A 205 14.46 -30.96 1.02
N SER A 206 13.62 -31.98 0.81
CA SER A 206 13.12 -32.39 -0.50
C SER A 206 11.63 -32.06 -0.59
N TYR A 207 11.24 -31.40 -1.66
CA TYR A 207 9.90 -30.86 -1.82
C TYR A 207 9.32 -31.18 -3.19
N ARG A 208 8.00 -31.12 -3.30
CA ARG A 208 7.26 -31.09 -4.57
C ARG A 208 6.62 -29.72 -4.78
N ILE A 209 6.55 -29.33 -6.03
CA ILE A 209 5.80 -28.17 -6.51
C ILE A 209 4.60 -28.65 -7.32
#